data_5c5d1d4487f2193d5ad940d4984a2343
#
_entry.id   5c5d1d4487f2193d5ad940d4984a2343
#
_cell.length_a   1.000
_cell.length_b   1.000
_cell.length_c   1.000
_cell.angle_alpha   90.00
_cell.angle_beta   90.00
_cell.angle_gamma   90.00
#
_symmetry.space_group_name_H-M   'P 1'
#
loop_
_entity.id
_entity.type
_entity.pdbx_description
1 polymer ?
#
loop_
_entity_poly.entity_id
_entity_poly.type
_entity_poly.pdbx_seq_one_letter_code
_entity_poly.pdbx_strand_id
1 'polypeptide(L)'
;MDEASAARPDPPYDLSTIPRVFMSAPQFDPATYETQLAEKAARLRDLLAPFDAPAPEVFDSPGAHYRLRTEFRLWYDQGQRHYAMFEPGDNHTPILIDDFPIASRRINELMPQLKAGWQASDALGFKLFQVEFLTTLAGDALITLAYHRPLNEAWQAAAEQLAANLGVSIVGRSRGKRIVIGRDYVEEELVVAGRTFRYRQPEGAFTQPNGEVCQKMLNWAFEALGERDDDLLELYCGNGNFTLPLSTRVRRVLATEISKSSVNAALVNLADNGIDNVTLVRLSAEELTQALNEVRPFRRLAGIDLKSYDFGSVFVDPPRAGMDPDTCELTRRFERILYISCNPETLAQNIAQLHDTHRIERCALFDQFPYTHHMESGVLLVRR
;
A
#
# COMPACT_ATOMS: atom_id res chain seq x y z
N MET A 1 -42.03 12.69 -28.80
CA MET A 1 -41.95 11.96 -27.50
C MET A 1 -40.52 11.60 -27.33
N ASP A 2 -39.79 12.48 -26.64
CA ASP A 2 -38.36 12.36 -26.40
C ASP A 2 -38.14 11.39 -25.22
N GLU A 3 -37.48 10.28 -25.49
CA GLU A 3 -36.91 9.45 -24.43
C GLU A 3 -35.62 10.11 -23.94
N ALA A 4 -35.74 10.78 -22.82
CA ALA A 4 -34.60 11.37 -22.11
C ALA A 4 -33.64 10.26 -21.69
N SER A 5 -32.43 10.30 -22.25
CA SER A 5 -31.25 9.57 -21.79
C SER A 5 -31.02 9.85 -20.32
N ALA A 6 -31.41 8.93 -19.45
CA ALA A 6 -31.11 8.98 -18.03
C ALA A 6 -29.60 8.77 -17.86
N ALA A 7 -28.91 9.84 -17.51
CA ALA A 7 -27.52 9.78 -17.08
C ALA A 7 -27.37 8.78 -15.93
N ARG A 8 -26.44 7.83 -16.05
CA ARG A 8 -26.12 6.90 -14.98
C ARG A 8 -25.58 7.71 -13.79
N PRO A 9 -26.10 7.52 -12.58
CA PRO A 9 -25.53 8.20 -11.43
C PRO A 9 -24.10 7.69 -11.18
N ASP A 10 -23.19 8.62 -10.93
CA ASP A 10 -21.81 8.31 -10.50
C ASP A 10 -21.81 7.38 -9.29
N PRO A 11 -20.83 6.50 -9.17
CA PRO A 11 -20.73 5.58 -8.03
C PRO A 11 -20.60 6.38 -6.73
N PRO A 12 -21.34 6.01 -5.68
CA PRO A 12 -21.51 6.81 -4.46
C PRO A 12 -20.32 6.79 -3.50
N TYR A 13 -19.22 6.20 -3.90
CA TYR A 13 -17.97 6.20 -3.15
C TYR A 13 -16.89 6.83 -4.03
N ASP A 14 -16.19 7.80 -3.46
CA ASP A 14 -14.95 8.31 -4.06
C ASP A 14 -13.88 7.21 -3.98
N LEU A 15 -13.92 6.30 -4.96
CA LEU A 15 -12.90 5.29 -5.17
C LEU A 15 -11.63 5.90 -5.79
N SER A 16 -11.60 7.22 -6.03
CA SER A 16 -10.47 7.93 -6.62
C SER A 16 -9.30 8.07 -5.66
N THR A 17 -9.54 7.86 -4.36
CA THR A 17 -8.50 7.97 -3.32
C THR A 17 -7.74 6.66 -3.08
N ILE A 18 -8.22 5.53 -3.59
CA ILE A 18 -7.44 4.29 -3.60
C ILE A 18 -6.57 4.32 -4.86
N PRO A 19 -5.24 4.18 -4.77
CA PRO A 19 -4.41 4.06 -5.96
C PRO A 19 -4.90 2.84 -6.75
N ARG A 20 -5.69 3.07 -7.79
CA ARG A 20 -6.11 2.03 -8.72
C ARG A 20 -4.89 1.66 -9.55
N VAL A 21 -4.11 0.73 -9.09
CA VAL A 21 -3.21 -0.01 -9.98
C VAL A 21 -4.12 -0.87 -10.84
N PHE A 22 -4.58 -0.31 -11.96
CA PHE A 22 -5.20 -1.09 -13.02
C PHE A 22 -4.10 -2.01 -13.56
N MET A 23 -4.03 -3.20 -13.02
CA MET A 23 -3.27 -4.26 -13.67
C MET A 23 -4.13 -4.77 -14.81
N SER A 24 -3.68 -4.59 -16.07
CA SER A 24 -3.93 -5.57 -17.10
C SER A 24 -3.68 -6.94 -16.47
N ALA A 25 -4.47 -7.95 -16.82
CA ALA A 25 -4.14 -9.31 -16.41
C ALA A 25 -2.67 -9.53 -16.74
N PRO A 26 -1.77 -9.64 -15.75
CA PRO A 26 -0.35 -9.72 -16.07
C PRO A 26 -0.17 -10.98 -16.90
N GLN A 27 0.57 -10.89 -17.98
CA GLN A 27 0.99 -12.08 -18.71
C GLN A 27 1.93 -12.84 -17.77
N PHE A 28 1.33 -13.75 -17.01
CA PHE A 28 2.08 -14.60 -16.09
C PHE A 28 2.86 -15.62 -16.92
N ASP A 29 4.14 -15.35 -17.09
CA ASP A 29 5.10 -16.29 -17.69
C ASP A 29 6.35 -16.36 -16.81
N PRO A 30 6.48 -17.38 -15.95
CA PRO A 30 7.63 -17.55 -15.08
C PRO A 30 8.98 -17.57 -15.82
N ALA A 31 9.01 -17.97 -17.09
CA ALA A 31 10.24 -18.01 -17.89
C ALA A 31 10.80 -16.61 -18.20
N THR A 32 9.97 -15.57 -18.12
CA THR A 32 10.39 -14.18 -18.38
C THR A 32 10.84 -13.42 -17.14
N TYR A 33 10.68 -14.00 -15.95
CA TYR A 33 10.86 -13.28 -14.69
C TYR A 33 12.26 -12.70 -14.51
N GLU A 34 13.30 -13.55 -14.66
CA GLU A 34 14.71 -13.15 -14.48
C GLU A 34 15.11 -12.05 -15.48
N THR A 35 14.65 -12.15 -16.73
CA THR A 35 14.93 -11.14 -17.75
C THR A 35 14.30 -9.80 -17.37
N GLN A 36 13.04 -9.83 -16.94
CA GLN A 36 12.31 -8.62 -16.54
C GLN A 36 12.91 -7.98 -15.29
N LEU A 37 13.35 -8.77 -14.31
CA LEU A 37 14.03 -8.26 -13.12
C LEU A 37 15.35 -7.58 -13.49
N ALA A 38 16.14 -8.19 -14.39
CA ALA A 38 17.38 -7.60 -14.89
C ALA A 38 17.15 -6.29 -15.67
N GLU A 39 16.07 -6.22 -16.47
CA GLU A 39 15.67 -4.99 -17.19
C GLU A 39 15.28 -3.86 -16.22
N LYS A 40 14.53 -4.17 -15.16
CA LYS A 40 14.20 -3.19 -14.11
C LYS A 40 15.45 -2.68 -13.40
N ALA A 41 16.37 -3.58 -13.06
CA ALA A 41 17.63 -3.20 -12.41
C ALA A 41 18.51 -2.32 -13.33
N ALA A 42 18.59 -2.65 -14.62
CA ALA A 42 19.28 -1.84 -15.61
C ALA A 42 18.64 -0.45 -15.74
N ARG A 43 17.32 -0.38 -15.85
CA ARG A 43 16.58 0.89 -15.92
C ARG A 43 16.83 1.79 -14.72
N LEU A 44 16.78 1.24 -13.49
CA LEU A 44 17.04 2.02 -12.28
C LEU A 44 18.49 2.53 -12.27
N ARG A 45 19.46 1.65 -12.57
CA ARG A 45 20.86 2.04 -12.67
C ARG A 45 21.06 3.19 -13.66
N ASP A 46 20.47 3.08 -14.87
CA ASP A 46 20.63 4.08 -15.93
C ASP A 46 19.96 5.43 -15.57
N LEU A 47 18.81 5.40 -14.89
CA LEU A 47 18.15 6.61 -14.37
C LEU A 47 18.97 7.32 -13.30
N LEU A 48 19.68 6.58 -12.45
CA LEU A 48 20.46 7.14 -11.34
C LEU A 48 21.93 7.37 -11.67
N ALA A 49 22.42 6.91 -12.82
CA ALA A 49 23.79 7.11 -13.28
C ALA A 49 24.26 8.58 -13.29
N PRO A 50 23.41 9.58 -13.68
CA PRO A 50 23.81 10.99 -13.65
C PRO A 50 24.15 11.53 -12.25
N PHE A 51 23.77 10.79 -11.19
CA PHE A 51 23.96 11.19 -9.79
C PHE A 51 25.04 10.36 -9.07
N ASP A 52 25.90 9.69 -9.82
CA ASP A 52 26.98 8.84 -9.28
C ASP A 52 26.48 7.76 -8.30
N ALA A 53 25.27 7.22 -8.55
CA ALA A 53 24.69 6.19 -7.71
C ALA A 53 25.50 4.88 -7.77
N PRO A 54 25.67 4.17 -6.64
CA PRO A 54 26.21 2.82 -6.66
C PRO A 54 25.27 1.88 -7.44
N ALA A 55 25.77 0.69 -7.81
CA ALA A 55 24.93 -0.33 -8.40
C ALA A 55 23.77 -0.68 -7.45
N PRO A 56 22.52 -0.80 -7.96
CA PRO A 56 21.39 -1.09 -7.10
C PRO A 56 21.50 -2.50 -6.49
N GLU A 57 21.23 -2.60 -5.19
CA GLU A 57 20.93 -3.85 -4.51
C GLU A 57 19.58 -4.37 -5.04
N VAL A 58 19.53 -5.60 -5.55
CA VAL A 58 18.30 -6.13 -6.18
C VAL A 58 17.63 -7.12 -5.25
N PHE A 59 16.38 -6.83 -4.92
CA PHE A 59 15.53 -7.66 -4.09
C PHE A 59 14.40 -8.25 -4.94
N ASP A 60 14.54 -9.52 -5.26
CA ASP A 60 13.61 -10.31 -6.04
C ASP A 60 12.29 -10.58 -5.30
N SER A 61 11.30 -11.04 -6.03
CA SER A 61 10.00 -11.53 -5.53
C SER A 61 9.87 -13.03 -5.78
N PRO A 62 9.03 -13.73 -5.02
CA PRO A 62 8.50 -15.00 -5.51
C PRO A 62 7.87 -14.83 -6.90
N GLY A 63 8.16 -15.75 -7.81
CA GLY A 63 7.63 -15.69 -9.18
C GLY A 63 6.12 -15.93 -9.28
N ALA A 64 5.47 -16.45 -8.22
CA ALA A 64 4.04 -16.71 -8.13
C ALA A 64 3.55 -16.51 -6.70
N HIS A 65 2.23 -16.37 -6.52
CA HIS A 65 1.56 -16.32 -5.23
C HIS A 65 2.02 -15.22 -4.28
N TYR A 66 2.62 -14.17 -4.81
CA TYR A 66 3.18 -13.07 -4.02
C TYR A 66 2.16 -12.01 -3.63
N ARG A 67 1.03 -11.91 -4.36
CA ARG A 67 0.09 -10.81 -4.23
C ARG A 67 -0.95 -11.09 -3.16
N LEU A 68 -0.91 -10.31 -2.08
CA LEU A 68 -1.77 -10.45 -0.91
C LEU A 68 -3.13 -9.74 -1.06
N ARG A 69 -3.29 -8.89 -2.05
CA ARG A 69 -4.52 -8.14 -2.30
C ARG A 69 -4.91 -8.19 -3.76
N THR A 70 -6.16 -8.56 -4.04
CA THR A 70 -6.73 -8.60 -5.40
C THR A 70 -8.15 -8.08 -5.40
N GLU A 71 -8.53 -7.46 -6.50
CA GLU A 71 -9.88 -6.99 -6.76
C GLU A 71 -10.35 -7.57 -8.09
N PHE A 72 -11.53 -8.17 -8.11
CA PHE A 72 -12.17 -8.68 -9.30
C PHE A 72 -13.55 -8.05 -9.45
N ARG A 73 -13.89 -7.65 -10.68
CA ARG A 73 -15.29 -7.43 -11.05
C ARG A 73 -15.98 -8.77 -11.23
N LEU A 74 -17.30 -8.78 -11.11
CA LEU A 74 -18.06 -9.97 -11.46
C LEU A 74 -18.76 -9.76 -12.81
N TRP A 75 -18.54 -10.71 -13.68
CA TRP A 75 -19.20 -10.78 -14.98
C TRP A 75 -20.32 -11.83 -14.95
N TYR A 76 -21.47 -11.48 -15.52
CA TYR A 76 -22.60 -12.40 -15.59
C TYR A 76 -22.68 -12.98 -17.00
N ASP A 77 -22.50 -14.29 -17.09
CA ASP A 77 -22.58 -15.04 -18.36
C ASP A 77 -23.32 -16.35 -18.17
N GLN A 78 -24.19 -16.72 -19.12
CA GLN A 78 -24.97 -17.96 -19.13
C GLN A 78 -25.65 -18.32 -17.78
N GLY A 79 -26.17 -17.32 -17.07
CA GLY A 79 -26.83 -17.56 -15.79
C GLY A 79 -25.90 -17.63 -14.58
N GLN A 80 -24.61 -17.54 -14.76
CA GLN A 80 -23.59 -17.61 -13.69
C GLN A 80 -22.77 -16.33 -13.57
N ARG A 81 -22.20 -16.10 -12.38
CA ARG A 81 -21.24 -15.01 -12.12
C ARG A 81 -19.84 -15.57 -12.06
N HIS A 82 -18.95 -14.90 -12.76
CA HIS A 82 -17.53 -15.24 -12.83
C HIS A 82 -16.68 -14.06 -12.36
N TYR A 83 -15.53 -14.34 -11.77
CA TYR A 83 -14.51 -13.31 -11.60
C TYR A 83 -14.04 -12.83 -12.95
N ALA A 84 -13.89 -11.54 -13.11
CA ALA A 84 -13.43 -10.94 -14.36
C ALA A 84 -12.43 -9.83 -14.12
N MET A 85 -11.46 -9.75 -15.02
CA MET A 85 -10.56 -8.62 -15.21
C MET A 85 -10.79 -8.01 -16.59
N PHE A 86 -10.22 -6.86 -16.82
CA PHE A 86 -10.36 -6.11 -18.07
C PHE A 86 -9.01 -5.54 -18.47
N GLU A 87 -8.73 -5.48 -19.76
CA GLU A 87 -7.57 -4.75 -20.25
C GLU A 87 -7.72 -3.23 -19.99
N PRO A 88 -6.62 -2.51 -19.76
CA PRO A 88 -6.65 -1.07 -19.59
C PRO A 88 -7.30 -0.38 -20.79
N GLY A 89 -8.35 0.41 -20.51
CA GLY A 89 -9.13 1.10 -21.55
C GLY A 89 -10.27 0.29 -22.16
N ASP A 90 -10.34 -1.02 -21.95
CA ASP A 90 -11.49 -1.86 -22.32
C ASP A 90 -12.28 -2.26 -21.06
N ASN A 91 -13.53 -1.82 -20.97
CA ASN A 91 -14.45 -2.20 -19.89
C ASN A 91 -15.57 -3.13 -20.38
N HIS A 92 -15.48 -3.61 -21.60
CA HIS A 92 -16.55 -4.35 -22.29
C HIS A 92 -16.18 -5.80 -22.52
N THR A 93 -14.90 -6.10 -22.73
CA THR A 93 -14.43 -7.46 -23.00
C THR A 93 -13.86 -8.09 -21.73
N PRO A 94 -14.62 -8.95 -21.02
CA PRO A 94 -14.13 -9.56 -19.78
C PRO A 94 -13.11 -10.66 -20.08
N ILE A 95 -12.05 -10.70 -19.28
CA ILE A 95 -11.17 -11.85 -19.14
C ILE A 95 -11.65 -12.61 -17.91
N LEU A 96 -12.25 -13.79 -18.13
CA LEU A 96 -12.75 -14.60 -17.02
C LEU A 96 -11.60 -15.25 -16.27
N ILE A 97 -11.65 -15.20 -14.94
CA ILE A 97 -10.60 -15.65 -14.04
C ILE A 97 -11.15 -16.77 -13.15
N ASP A 98 -10.62 -17.97 -13.26
CA ASP A 98 -10.90 -19.08 -12.35
C ASP A 98 -9.72 -19.37 -11.41
N ASP A 99 -8.49 -19.07 -11.88
CA ASP A 99 -7.24 -19.16 -11.13
C ASP A 99 -6.41 -17.91 -11.39
N PHE A 100 -5.73 -17.39 -10.36
CA PHE A 100 -4.91 -16.18 -10.48
C PHE A 100 -3.52 -16.43 -9.91
N PRO A 101 -2.58 -16.95 -10.70
CA PRO A 101 -1.28 -17.47 -10.24
C PRO A 101 -0.43 -16.48 -9.46
N ILE A 102 -0.60 -15.18 -9.66
CA ILE A 102 0.13 -14.15 -8.90
C ILE A 102 -0.50 -13.87 -7.53
N ALA A 103 -1.81 -14.15 -7.34
CA ALA A 103 -2.47 -13.99 -6.06
C ALA A 103 -1.95 -15.00 -5.04
N SER A 104 -1.96 -14.64 -3.76
CA SER A 104 -1.54 -15.52 -2.67
C SER A 104 -2.26 -16.88 -2.75
N ARG A 105 -1.63 -17.92 -2.25
CA ARG A 105 -2.25 -19.25 -2.18
C ARG A 105 -3.60 -19.18 -1.47
N ARG A 106 -3.68 -18.39 -0.39
CA ARG A 106 -4.91 -18.20 0.38
C ARG A 106 -6.03 -17.58 -0.46
N ILE A 107 -5.74 -16.61 -1.32
CA ILE A 107 -6.74 -16.04 -2.25
C ILE A 107 -7.22 -17.11 -3.23
N ASN A 108 -6.31 -17.85 -3.87
CA ASN A 108 -6.67 -18.91 -4.83
C ASN A 108 -7.48 -20.03 -4.18
N GLU A 109 -7.22 -20.39 -2.92
CA GLU A 109 -8.03 -21.33 -2.14
C GLU A 109 -9.45 -20.80 -1.86
N LEU A 110 -9.57 -19.50 -1.56
CA LEU A 110 -10.84 -18.86 -1.23
C LEU A 110 -11.71 -18.60 -2.47
N MET A 111 -11.13 -18.31 -3.63
CA MET A 111 -11.86 -17.97 -4.85
C MET A 111 -12.95 -18.99 -5.23
N PRO A 112 -12.67 -20.30 -5.40
CA PRO A 112 -13.69 -21.27 -5.75
C PRO A 112 -14.73 -21.46 -4.65
N GLN A 113 -14.36 -21.40 -3.39
CA GLN A 113 -15.27 -21.58 -2.25
C GLN A 113 -16.23 -20.37 -2.13
N LEU A 114 -15.72 -19.16 -2.31
CA LEU A 114 -16.54 -17.95 -2.34
C LEU A 114 -17.49 -17.96 -3.53
N LYS A 115 -17.01 -18.40 -4.72
CA LYS A 115 -17.84 -18.55 -5.93
C LYS A 115 -19.00 -19.51 -5.67
N ALA A 116 -18.75 -20.66 -5.07
CA ALA A 116 -19.80 -21.60 -4.67
C ALA A 116 -20.81 -20.99 -3.70
N GLY A 117 -20.34 -20.18 -2.73
CA GLY A 117 -21.18 -19.51 -1.74
C GLY A 117 -22.19 -18.55 -2.35
N TRP A 118 -21.77 -17.66 -3.27
CA TRP A 118 -22.73 -16.75 -3.92
C TRP A 118 -23.60 -17.40 -4.99
N GLN A 119 -23.15 -18.53 -5.58
CA GLN A 119 -23.98 -19.31 -6.50
C GLN A 119 -25.10 -20.06 -5.79
N ALA A 120 -24.85 -20.53 -4.56
CA ALA A 120 -25.82 -21.23 -3.74
C ALA A 120 -26.82 -20.31 -3.02
N SER A 121 -26.58 -19.01 -2.98
CA SER A 121 -27.37 -18.04 -2.21
C SER A 121 -27.69 -16.78 -3.00
N ASP A 122 -28.97 -16.59 -3.35
CA ASP A 122 -29.44 -15.33 -3.95
C ASP A 122 -29.19 -14.12 -3.06
N ALA A 123 -29.22 -14.31 -1.73
CA ALA A 123 -28.90 -13.25 -0.79
C ALA A 123 -27.46 -12.75 -0.95
N LEU A 124 -26.51 -13.60 -1.31
CA LEU A 124 -25.10 -13.24 -1.55
C LEU A 124 -24.86 -12.87 -3.02
N GLY A 125 -25.45 -13.60 -3.96
CA GLY A 125 -25.18 -13.44 -5.39
C GLY A 125 -25.87 -12.25 -6.04
N PHE A 126 -27.11 -11.89 -5.65
CA PHE A 126 -27.90 -10.90 -6.39
C PHE A 126 -27.28 -9.50 -6.36
N LYS A 127 -26.98 -8.96 -7.55
CA LYS A 127 -26.33 -7.65 -7.76
C LYS A 127 -24.98 -7.47 -7.05
N LEU A 128 -24.28 -8.55 -6.72
CA LEU A 128 -22.87 -8.51 -6.39
C LEU A 128 -22.10 -8.16 -7.66
N PHE A 129 -21.26 -7.11 -7.62
CA PHE A 129 -20.55 -6.63 -8.81
C PHE A 129 -19.03 -6.62 -8.66
N GLN A 130 -18.53 -6.66 -7.42
CA GLN A 130 -17.08 -6.61 -7.13
C GLN A 130 -16.76 -7.40 -5.87
N VAL A 131 -15.63 -8.07 -5.90
CA VAL A 131 -15.04 -8.80 -4.78
C VAL A 131 -13.61 -8.34 -4.62
N GLU A 132 -13.23 -8.01 -3.39
CA GLU A 132 -11.85 -7.73 -3.03
C GLU A 132 -11.40 -8.73 -1.97
N PHE A 133 -10.19 -9.27 -2.15
CA PHE A 133 -9.51 -10.10 -1.16
C PHE A 133 -8.35 -9.32 -0.57
N LEU A 134 -8.21 -9.38 0.73
CA LEU A 134 -7.05 -8.93 1.48
C LEU A 134 -6.59 -10.09 2.35
N THR A 135 -5.35 -10.53 2.14
CA THR A 135 -4.72 -11.62 2.91
C THR A 135 -3.39 -11.16 3.48
N THR A 136 -2.81 -11.97 4.37
CA THR A 136 -1.50 -11.73 4.99
C THR A 136 -0.56 -12.90 4.77
N LEU A 137 0.72 -12.72 5.04
CA LEU A 137 1.71 -13.82 5.02
C LEU A 137 1.37 -14.90 6.05
N ALA A 138 0.77 -14.52 7.18
CA ALA A 138 0.30 -15.44 8.21
C ALA A 138 -0.98 -16.21 7.83
N GLY A 139 -1.59 -15.88 6.67
CA GLY A 139 -2.80 -16.55 6.17
C GLY A 139 -4.12 -15.98 6.69
N ASP A 140 -4.12 -14.85 7.44
CA ASP A 140 -5.35 -14.14 7.78
C ASP A 140 -5.99 -13.57 6.52
N ALA A 141 -7.33 -13.47 6.49
CA ALA A 141 -8.06 -13.08 5.30
C ALA A 141 -9.32 -12.28 5.60
N LEU A 142 -9.55 -11.28 4.76
CA LEU A 142 -10.77 -10.48 4.72
C LEU A 142 -11.28 -10.39 3.28
N ILE A 143 -12.58 -10.56 3.11
CA ILE A 143 -13.24 -10.46 1.81
C ILE A 143 -14.22 -9.29 1.83
N THR A 144 -14.10 -8.37 0.88
CA THR A 144 -15.08 -7.32 0.68
C THR A 144 -15.99 -7.66 -0.50
N LEU A 145 -17.30 -7.62 -0.24
CA LEU A 145 -18.36 -7.88 -1.22
C LEU A 145 -19.13 -6.59 -1.50
N ALA A 146 -19.06 -6.07 -2.73
CA ALA A 146 -19.70 -4.81 -3.12
C ALA A 146 -20.94 -5.03 -3.99
N TYR A 147 -22.02 -4.32 -3.67
CA TYR A 147 -23.36 -4.53 -4.25
C TYR A 147 -24.00 -3.28 -4.81
N HIS A 148 -24.69 -3.45 -5.94
CA HIS A 148 -25.62 -2.45 -6.49
C HIS A 148 -27.05 -2.57 -5.92
N ARG A 149 -27.18 -2.96 -4.65
CA ARG A 149 -28.45 -3.02 -3.91
C ARG A 149 -28.23 -2.79 -2.43
N PRO A 150 -29.28 -2.41 -1.65
CA PRO A 150 -29.19 -2.39 -0.20
C PRO A 150 -28.90 -3.78 0.38
N LEU A 151 -28.13 -3.82 1.46
CA LEU A 151 -27.90 -5.00 2.26
C LEU A 151 -28.96 -5.10 3.36
N ASN A 152 -29.50 -6.31 3.56
CA ASN A 152 -30.56 -6.61 4.53
C ASN A 152 -30.16 -7.76 5.47
N GLU A 153 -31.06 -8.13 6.37
CA GLU A 153 -30.85 -9.21 7.34
C GLU A 153 -30.58 -10.56 6.68
N ALA A 154 -31.27 -10.87 5.57
CA ALA A 154 -31.02 -12.11 4.82
C ALA A 154 -29.58 -12.16 4.26
N TRP A 155 -29.07 -11.03 3.77
CA TRP A 155 -27.69 -10.92 3.37
C TRP A 155 -26.74 -11.15 4.55
N GLN A 156 -27.03 -10.50 5.71
CA GLN A 156 -26.20 -10.61 6.88
C GLN A 156 -26.11 -12.06 7.37
N ALA A 157 -27.24 -12.75 7.53
CA ALA A 157 -27.28 -14.14 7.95
C ALA A 157 -26.51 -15.08 7.00
N ALA A 158 -26.66 -14.88 5.67
CA ALA A 158 -25.93 -15.65 4.67
C ALA A 158 -24.42 -15.36 4.70
N ALA A 159 -24.03 -14.10 4.94
CA ALA A 159 -22.63 -13.69 5.04
C ALA A 159 -21.97 -14.22 6.34
N GLU A 160 -22.69 -14.27 7.46
CA GLU A 160 -22.23 -14.88 8.73
C GLU A 160 -21.93 -16.37 8.54
N GLN A 161 -22.85 -17.10 7.89
CA GLN A 161 -22.63 -18.51 7.60
C GLN A 161 -21.44 -18.73 6.64
N LEU A 162 -21.31 -17.91 5.59
CA LEU A 162 -20.22 -18.00 4.65
C LEU A 162 -18.88 -17.68 5.31
N ALA A 163 -18.81 -16.62 6.13
CA ALA A 163 -17.61 -16.24 6.89
C ALA A 163 -17.12 -17.37 7.80
N ALA A 164 -18.05 -18.00 8.53
CA ALA A 164 -17.76 -19.14 9.40
C ALA A 164 -17.23 -20.34 8.59
N ASN A 165 -17.84 -20.67 7.46
CA ASN A 165 -17.42 -21.78 6.60
C ASN A 165 -16.03 -21.57 5.99
N LEU A 166 -15.69 -20.33 5.61
CA LEU A 166 -14.42 -19.98 5.00
C LEU A 166 -13.31 -19.67 6.03
N GLY A 167 -13.67 -19.45 7.29
CA GLY A 167 -12.74 -19.01 8.33
C GLY A 167 -12.15 -17.61 8.05
N VAL A 168 -12.98 -16.66 7.56
CA VAL A 168 -12.57 -15.31 7.17
C VAL A 168 -13.50 -14.24 7.73
N SER A 169 -13.05 -13.00 7.75
CA SER A 169 -13.93 -11.84 7.93
C SER A 169 -14.54 -11.41 6.59
N ILE A 170 -15.79 -10.91 6.62
CA ILE A 170 -16.47 -10.41 5.42
C ILE A 170 -16.98 -8.99 5.67
N VAL A 171 -16.71 -8.09 4.72
CA VAL A 171 -17.29 -6.75 4.70
C VAL A 171 -18.23 -6.63 3.50
N GLY A 172 -19.51 -6.35 3.78
CA GLY A 172 -20.49 -6.01 2.76
C GLY A 172 -20.56 -4.50 2.55
N ARG A 173 -20.46 -4.07 1.29
CA ARG A 173 -20.57 -2.67 0.89
C ARG A 173 -21.73 -2.45 -0.07
N SER A 174 -22.53 -1.44 0.18
CA SER A 174 -23.54 -0.94 -0.75
C SER A 174 -23.71 0.56 -0.55
N ARG A 175 -24.51 1.22 -1.40
CA ARG A 175 -24.71 2.66 -1.29
C ARG A 175 -25.16 3.06 0.12
N GLY A 176 -24.30 3.82 0.84
CA GLY A 176 -24.58 4.35 2.17
C GLY A 176 -24.61 3.31 3.29
N LYS A 177 -24.29 2.03 3.03
CA LYS A 177 -24.29 0.98 4.05
C LYS A 177 -23.04 0.11 3.98
N ARG A 178 -22.45 -0.12 5.15
CA ARG A 178 -21.34 -1.05 5.38
C ARG A 178 -21.74 -2.00 6.51
N ILE A 179 -21.61 -3.31 6.30
CA ILE A 179 -21.85 -4.33 7.31
C ILE A 179 -20.57 -5.12 7.46
N VAL A 180 -20.12 -5.34 8.68
CA VAL A 180 -18.90 -6.10 9.02
C VAL A 180 -19.30 -7.39 9.71
N ILE A 181 -18.83 -8.50 9.18
CA ILE A 181 -18.92 -9.83 9.79
C ILE A 181 -17.52 -10.23 10.26
N GLY A 182 -17.32 -10.33 11.54
CA GLY A 182 -16.01 -10.52 12.16
C GLY A 182 -15.27 -9.20 12.34
N ARG A 183 -14.07 -9.08 11.77
CA ARG A 183 -13.21 -7.89 11.84
C ARG A 183 -13.24 -7.12 10.52
N ASP A 184 -12.93 -5.83 10.56
CA ASP A 184 -12.75 -4.99 9.37
C ASP A 184 -11.26 -4.73 9.05
N TYR A 185 -10.40 -5.60 9.51
CA TYR A 185 -8.95 -5.58 9.27
C TYR A 185 -8.40 -7.01 9.26
N VAL A 186 -7.25 -7.18 8.69
CA VAL A 186 -6.40 -8.37 8.84
C VAL A 186 -5.19 -8.06 9.71
N GLU A 187 -4.64 -9.10 10.35
CA GLU A 187 -3.41 -9.01 11.13
C GLU A 187 -2.25 -9.59 10.31
N GLU A 188 -1.22 -8.78 10.10
CA GLU A 188 0.00 -9.15 9.41
C GLU A 188 1.16 -9.18 10.40
N GLU A 189 2.10 -10.10 10.19
CA GLU A 189 3.34 -10.19 10.95
C GLU A 189 4.53 -10.12 9.99
N LEU A 190 5.37 -9.09 10.16
CA LEU A 190 6.58 -8.90 9.37
C LEU A 190 7.81 -8.95 10.26
N VAL A 191 8.85 -9.67 9.81
CA VAL A 191 10.10 -9.82 10.56
C VAL A 191 11.14 -8.84 10.04
N VAL A 192 11.63 -7.96 10.91
CA VAL A 192 12.69 -7.01 10.60
C VAL A 192 13.82 -7.18 11.63
N ALA A 193 15.01 -7.46 11.15
CA ALA A 193 16.20 -7.73 11.97
C ALA A 193 15.96 -8.74 13.11
N GLY A 194 15.18 -9.79 12.83
CA GLY A 194 14.84 -10.84 13.78
C GLY A 194 13.74 -10.50 14.78
N ARG A 195 13.19 -9.29 14.78
CA ARG A 195 12.02 -8.89 15.56
C ARG A 195 10.76 -8.97 14.71
N THR A 196 9.69 -9.58 15.24
CA THR A 196 8.37 -9.59 14.62
C THR A 196 7.61 -8.32 15.00
N PHE A 197 7.10 -7.63 13.97
CA PHE A 197 6.20 -6.50 14.10
C PHE A 197 4.82 -6.89 13.64
N ARG A 198 3.79 -6.50 14.39
CA ARG A 198 2.38 -6.78 14.12
C ARG A 198 1.70 -5.55 13.55
N TYR A 199 0.94 -5.76 12.49
CA TYR A 199 0.23 -4.70 11.78
C TYR A 199 -1.24 -5.07 11.62
N ARG A 200 -2.13 -4.20 12.06
CA ARG A 200 -3.52 -4.23 11.60
C ARG A 200 -3.61 -3.46 10.31
N GLN A 201 -4.11 -4.16 9.30
CA GLN A 201 -4.31 -3.61 7.96
C GLN A 201 -5.83 -3.48 7.71
N PRO A 202 -6.41 -2.27 7.87
CA PRO A 202 -7.85 -2.08 7.71
C PRO A 202 -8.31 -2.31 6.27
N GLU A 203 -9.54 -2.79 6.15
CA GLU A 203 -10.24 -2.90 4.87
C GLU A 203 -10.28 -1.55 4.16
N GLY A 204 -9.93 -1.53 2.87
CA GLY A 204 -9.88 -0.32 2.05
C GLY A 204 -8.70 0.62 2.29
N ALA A 205 -7.82 0.34 3.27
CA ALA A 205 -6.56 1.08 3.42
C ALA A 205 -5.50 0.58 2.43
N PHE A 206 -4.50 1.42 2.16
CA PHE A 206 -3.34 0.98 1.39
C PHE A 206 -2.51 -0.02 2.19
N THR A 207 -2.06 -1.06 1.52
CA THR A 207 -1.08 -2.03 2.03
C THR A 207 -0.13 -2.42 0.90
N GLN A 208 1.11 -2.74 1.22
CA GLN A 208 2.05 -3.27 0.23
C GLN A 208 1.51 -4.61 -0.32
N PRO A 209 1.36 -4.75 -1.64
CA PRO A 209 0.67 -5.92 -2.21
C PRO A 209 1.50 -7.20 -2.16
N ASN A 210 2.80 -7.11 -2.02
CA ASN A 210 3.73 -8.24 -1.92
C ASN A 210 4.39 -8.21 -0.54
N GLY A 211 3.91 -9.03 0.39
CA GLY A 211 4.36 -9.03 1.78
C GLY A 211 5.83 -9.44 1.93
N GLU A 212 6.31 -10.40 1.14
CA GLU A 212 7.70 -10.84 1.21
C GLU A 212 8.66 -9.74 0.75
N VAL A 213 8.34 -9.05 -0.33
CA VAL A 213 9.14 -7.90 -0.78
C VAL A 213 8.99 -6.72 0.17
N CYS A 214 7.80 -6.48 0.73
CA CYS A 214 7.62 -5.49 1.79
C CYS A 214 8.58 -5.75 2.96
N GLN A 215 8.69 -7.00 3.41
CA GLN A 215 9.63 -7.36 4.48
C GLN A 215 11.10 -7.11 4.09
N LYS A 216 11.48 -7.36 2.82
CA LYS A 216 12.81 -7.01 2.29
C LYS A 216 13.03 -5.49 2.29
N MET A 217 12.00 -4.69 1.90
CA MET A 217 12.05 -3.22 1.94
C MET A 217 12.27 -2.70 3.37
N LEU A 218 11.52 -3.24 4.34
CA LEU A 218 11.64 -2.87 5.74
C LEU A 218 13.03 -3.18 6.31
N ASN A 219 13.57 -4.37 6.01
CA ASN A 219 14.91 -4.76 6.45
C ASN A 219 15.97 -3.86 5.83
N TRP A 220 15.89 -3.58 4.53
CA TRP A 220 16.82 -2.68 3.86
C TRP A 220 16.78 -1.26 4.44
N ALA A 221 15.58 -0.71 4.66
CA ALA A 221 15.42 0.62 5.25
C ALA A 221 15.97 0.68 6.68
N PHE A 222 15.71 -0.36 7.47
CA PHE A 222 16.21 -0.50 8.83
C PHE A 222 17.76 -0.53 8.87
N GLU A 223 18.40 -1.28 7.97
CA GLU A 223 19.85 -1.34 7.84
C GLU A 223 20.44 -0.03 7.31
N ALA A 224 19.80 0.57 6.29
CA ALA A 224 20.25 1.81 5.67
C ALA A 224 20.20 3.00 6.65
N LEU A 225 19.16 3.07 7.50
CA LEU A 225 19.09 4.10 8.54
C LEU A 225 20.23 3.94 9.55
N GLY A 226 20.54 2.71 9.96
CA GLY A 226 21.51 2.42 11.02
C GLY A 226 21.02 2.88 12.40
N GLU A 227 21.81 2.64 13.45
CA GLU A 227 21.53 3.18 14.79
C GLU A 227 21.88 4.65 14.87
N ARG A 228 20.99 5.43 15.50
CA ARG A 228 21.10 6.88 15.59
C ARG A 228 20.73 7.37 16.98
N ASP A 229 21.50 8.34 17.47
CA ASP A 229 21.23 9.03 18.74
C ASP A 229 20.36 10.29 18.53
N ASP A 230 20.04 10.62 17.26
CA ASP A 230 19.20 11.75 16.87
C ASP A 230 17.72 11.33 16.64
N ASP A 231 16.91 12.27 16.23
CA ASP A 231 15.48 12.08 15.95
C ASP A 231 15.23 11.88 14.44
N LEU A 232 14.23 11.07 14.11
CA LEU A 232 13.75 10.83 12.74
C LEU A 232 12.51 11.68 12.47
N LEU A 233 12.51 12.39 11.35
CA LEU A 233 11.29 12.88 10.73
C LEU A 233 10.79 11.86 9.72
N GLU A 234 9.51 11.48 9.79
CA GLU A 234 8.88 10.60 8.80
C GLU A 234 7.69 11.31 8.16
N LEU A 235 7.70 11.37 6.83
CA LEU A 235 6.61 11.90 6.03
C LEU A 235 5.91 10.76 5.29
N TYR A 236 4.57 10.87 5.13
CA TYR A 236 3.76 9.86 4.43
C TYR A 236 3.78 8.48 5.12
N CYS A 237 3.69 8.44 6.46
CA CYS A 237 3.93 7.21 7.22
C CYS A 237 2.85 6.13 7.04
N GLY A 238 1.72 6.43 6.41
CA GLY A 238 0.63 5.48 6.19
C GLY A 238 0.10 4.88 7.51
N ASN A 239 -0.02 3.56 7.56
CA ASN A 239 -0.40 2.81 8.77
C ASN A 239 0.79 2.49 9.68
N GLY A 240 1.93 3.16 9.49
CA GLY A 240 3.14 2.94 10.27
C GLY A 240 4.03 1.82 9.76
N ASN A 241 3.91 1.44 8.49
CA ASN A 241 4.64 0.30 7.92
C ASN A 241 6.15 0.38 8.16
N PHE A 242 6.78 1.51 7.85
CA PHE A 242 8.19 1.77 8.12
C PHE A 242 8.42 2.35 9.52
N THR A 243 7.48 3.14 10.04
CA THR A 243 7.57 3.79 11.35
C THR A 243 7.94 2.79 12.45
N LEU A 244 7.26 1.63 12.47
CA LEU A 244 7.44 0.65 13.53
C LEU A 244 8.90 0.17 13.65
N PRO A 245 9.51 -0.43 12.61
CA PRO A 245 10.89 -0.86 12.71
C PRO A 245 11.88 0.30 12.82
N LEU A 246 11.70 1.41 12.08
CA LEU A 246 12.63 2.53 12.11
C LEU A 246 12.66 3.24 13.46
N SER A 247 11.54 3.29 14.18
CA SER A 247 11.49 3.89 15.54
C SER A 247 12.44 3.21 16.53
N THR A 248 12.79 1.96 16.29
CA THR A 248 13.72 1.22 17.17
C THR A 248 15.20 1.56 16.95
N ARG A 249 15.50 2.39 15.93
CA ARG A 249 16.86 2.78 15.54
C ARG A 249 17.22 4.20 15.93
N VAL A 250 16.25 4.96 16.44
CA VAL A 250 16.40 6.40 16.69
C VAL A 250 15.89 6.75 18.09
N ARG A 251 16.26 7.92 18.59
CA ARG A 251 15.80 8.40 19.89
C ARG A 251 14.30 8.63 19.91
N ARG A 252 13.76 9.37 18.93
CA ARG A 252 12.33 9.68 18.77
C ARG A 252 11.98 9.80 17.29
N VAL A 253 10.70 9.59 16.98
CA VAL A 253 10.15 9.83 15.64
C VAL A 253 9.04 10.88 15.72
N LEU A 254 9.06 11.84 14.80
CA LEU A 254 7.89 12.63 14.45
C LEU A 254 7.39 12.13 13.10
N ALA A 255 6.23 11.50 13.08
CA ALA A 255 5.63 10.93 11.87
C ALA A 255 4.38 11.69 11.45
N THR A 256 4.17 11.85 10.13
CA THR A 256 2.98 12.54 9.60
C THR A 256 2.28 11.72 8.53
N GLU A 257 0.94 11.80 8.54
CA GLU A 257 0.05 11.16 7.59
C GLU A 257 -1.24 11.99 7.46
N ILE A 258 -1.78 12.13 6.26
CA ILE A 258 -2.99 12.91 6.01
C ILE A 258 -4.28 12.11 6.23
N SER A 259 -4.27 10.80 5.92
CA SER A 259 -5.43 9.92 6.03
C SER A 259 -5.77 9.62 7.49
N LYS A 260 -7.01 9.93 7.89
CA LYS A 260 -7.47 9.64 9.25
C LYS A 260 -7.49 8.14 9.56
N SER A 261 -7.86 7.30 8.60
CA SER A 261 -7.90 5.84 8.77
C SER A 261 -6.50 5.27 8.97
N SER A 262 -5.53 5.75 8.17
CA SER A 262 -4.13 5.32 8.29
C SER A 262 -3.51 5.75 9.62
N VAL A 263 -3.74 7.01 10.05
CA VAL A 263 -3.31 7.50 11.37
C VAL A 263 -3.87 6.63 12.51
N ASN A 264 -5.17 6.32 12.46
CA ASN A 264 -5.78 5.48 13.49
C ASN A 264 -5.18 4.06 13.50
N ALA A 265 -4.94 3.48 12.33
CA ALA A 265 -4.28 2.17 12.23
C ALA A 265 -2.84 2.22 12.75
N ALA A 266 -2.06 3.26 12.40
CA ALA A 266 -0.71 3.43 12.88
C ALA A 266 -0.64 3.56 14.42
N LEU A 267 -1.54 4.31 15.04
CA LEU A 267 -1.62 4.43 16.51
C LEU A 267 -1.89 3.08 17.18
N VAL A 268 -2.78 2.28 16.61
CA VAL A 268 -3.04 0.91 17.10
C VAL A 268 -1.80 0.04 16.92
N ASN A 269 -1.16 0.10 15.74
CA ASN A 269 0.04 -0.68 15.45
C ASN A 269 1.22 -0.32 16.38
N LEU A 270 1.41 0.96 16.69
CA LEU A 270 2.41 1.40 17.67
C LEU A 270 2.13 0.80 19.05
N ALA A 271 0.88 0.88 19.52
CA ALA A 271 0.48 0.34 20.82
C ALA A 271 0.63 -1.19 20.89
N ASP A 272 0.19 -1.92 19.86
CA ASP A 272 0.28 -3.38 19.79
C ASP A 272 1.73 -3.89 19.75
N ASN A 273 2.69 -3.05 19.32
CA ASN A 273 4.13 -3.36 19.31
C ASN A 273 4.92 -2.77 20.50
N GLY A 274 4.25 -2.07 21.43
CA GLY A 274 4.88 -1.47 22.60
C GLY A 274 5.88 -0.34 22.25
N ILE A 275 5.58 0.44 21.20
CA ILE A 275 6.40 1.55 20.72
C ILE A 275 5.82 2.85 21.27
N ASP A 276 6.61 3.58 22.06
CA ASP A 276 6.21 4.79 22.79
C ASP A 276 7.02 6.05 22.44
N ASN A 277 8.06 5.90 21.60
CA ASN A 277 8.93 7.01 21.18
C ASN A 277 8.50 7.69 19.87
N VAL A 278 7.27 7.43 19.40
CA VAL A 278 6.72 8.00 18.15
C VAL A 278 5.63 9.02 18.46
N THR A 279 5.80 10.24 17.98
CA THR A 279 4.74 11.24 17.92
C THR A 279 4.12 11.25 16.53
N LEU A 280 2.89 10.78 16.40
CA LEU A 280 2.17 10.72 15.12
C LEU A 280 1.18 11.88 15.01
N VAL A 281 1.28 12.63 13.92
CA VAL A 281 0.43 13.80 13.68
C VAL A 281 -0.29 13.70 12.35
N ARG A 282 -1.60 13.97 12.36
CA ARG A 282 -2.38 14.01 11.11
C ARG A 282 -2.14 15.34 10.38
N LEU A 283 -1.10 15.38 9.54
CA LEU A 283 -0.72 16.51 8.69
C LEU A 283 -0.26 16.00 7.33
N SER A 284 -0.40 16.84 6.28
CA SER A 284 0.32 16.58 5.05
C SER A 284 1.80 16.96 5.18
N ALA A 285 2.64 16.49 4.25
CA ALA A 285 4.05 16.85 4.20
C ALA A 285 4.23 18.37 4.02
N GLU A 286 3.41 18.98 3.16
CA GLU A 286 3.43 20.42 2.91
C GLU A 286 3.03 21.23 4.16
N GLU A 287 2.00 20.77 4.90
CA GLU A 287 1.58 21.41 6.15
C GLU A 287 2.70 21.35 7.21
N LEU A 288 3.39 20.22 7.34
CA LEU A 288 4.51 20.09 8.25
C LEU A 288 5.71 20.94 7.80
N THR A 289 6.01 20.98 6.50
CA THR A 289 7.05 21.84 5.91
C THR A 289 6.79 23.32 6.27
N GLN A 290 5.54 23.78 6.11
CA GLN A 290 5.15 25.13 6.53
C GLN A 290 5.31 25.36 8.04
N ALA A 291 5.00 24.37 8.87
CA ALA A 291 5.17 24.46 10.32
C ALA A 291 6.65 24.56 10.72
N LEU A 292 7.52 23.73 10.15
CA LEU A 292 8.96 23.74 10.40
C LEU A 292 9.64 25.04 9.88
N ASN A 293 9.06 25.66 8.85
CA ASN A 293 9.46 26.95 8.30
C ASN A 293 8.84 28.16 9.05
N GLU A 294 8.06 27.91 10.11
CA GLU A 294 7.35 28.93 10.89
C GLU A 294 6.43 29.84 10.04
N VAL A 295 5.93 29.35 8.90
CA VAL A 295 5.05 30.11 7.99
C VAL A 295 3.72 30.44 8.69
N ARG A 296 3.14 29.47 9.41
CA ARG A 296 1.92 29.64 10.20
C ARG A 296 1.79 28.55 11.29
N PRO A 297 1.05 28.81 12.36
CA PRO A 297 0.78 27.80 13.37
C PRO A 297 -0.26 26.78 12.85
N PHE A 298 -0.10 25.52 13.26
CA PHE A 298 -1.04 24.43 12.97
C PHE A 298 -1.65 23.91 14.28
N ARG A 299 -2.98 23.92 14.36
CA ARG A 299 -3.71 23.48 15.56
C ARG A 299 -3.38 22.03 15.95
N ARG A 300 -3.07 21.18 14.96
CA ARG A 300 -2.75 19.77 15.19
C ARG A 300 -1.36 19.56 15.80
N LEU A 301 -0.52 20.58 15.79
CA LEU A 301 0.80 20.58 16.44
C LEU A 301 0.75 21.25 17.85
N ALA A 302 -0.44 21.64 18.33
CA ALA A 302 -0.57 22.22 19.67
C ALA A 302 -0.06 21.23 20.73
N GLY A 303 0.90 21.66 21.56
CA GLY A 303 1.55 20.82 22.57
C GLY A 303 2.76 20.02 22.07
N ILE A 304 3.11 20.10 20.80
CA ILE A 304 4.33 19.50 20.25
C ILE A 304 5.35 20.61 20.04
N ASP A 305 6.46 20.56 20.79
CA ASP A 305 7.57 21.47 20.59
C ASP A 305 8.52 20.93 19.50
N LEU A 306 8.32 21.41 18.26
CA LEU A 306 9.14 21.01 17.12
C LEU A 306 10.63 21.38 17.30
N LYS A 307 10.94 22.41 18.08
CA LYS A 307 12.32 22.85 18.34
C LYS A 307 13.06 21.94 19.32
N SER A 308 12.34 21.08 20.04
CA SER A 308 12.93 20.08 20.93
C SER A 308 13.49 18.87 20.21
N TYR A 309 13.17 18.70 18.91
CA TYR A 309 13.68 17.61 18.10
C TYR A 309 15.06 17.93 17.52
N ASP A 310 15.92 16.95 17.57
CA ASP A 310 17.24 16.96 16.94
C ASP A 310 17.21 16.06 15.70
N PHE A 311 16.61 16.58 14.64
CA PHE A 311 16.39 15.82 13.41
C PHE A 311 17.68 15.63 12.61
N GLY A 312 18.30 14.46 12.69
CA GLY A 312 19.44 14.08 11.85
C GLY A 312 19.05 13.36 10.57
N SER A 313 17.90 12.68 10.57
CA SER A 313 17.44 11.88 9.46
C SER A 313 15.99 12.19 9.07
N VAL A 314 15.67 12.05 7.77
CA VAL A 314 14.30 12.06 7.28
C VAL A 314 14.03 10.80 6.47
N PHE A 315 12.86 10.18 6.70
CA PHE A 315 12.32 9.09 5.89
C PHE A 315 11.11 9.58 5.10
N VAL A 316 11.05 9.23 3.81
CA VAL A 316 9.93 9.58 2.94
C VAL A 316 9.52 8.40 2.06
N ASP A 317 8.21 8.16 1.95
CA ASP A 317 7.59 7.21 1.02
C ASP A 317 6.39 7.92 0.33
N PRO A 318 6.68 8.92 -0.55
CA PRO A 318 5.66 9.77 -1.12
C PRO A 318 4.83 9.03 -2.19
N PRO A 319 3.66 9.59 -2.58
CA PRO A 319 2.88 9.08 -3.69
C PRO A 319 3.65 9.14 -5.02
N ARG A 320 3.12 8.53 -6.07
CA ARG A 320 3.76 8.44 -7.41
C ARG A 320 4.25 9.76 -8.00
N ALA A 321 3.69 10.88 -7.55
CA ALA A 321 4.13 12.21 -7.98
C ALA A 321 5.49 12.64 -7.39
N GLY A 322 6.02 11.91 -6.41
CA GLY A 322 7.21 12.29 -5.66
C GLY A 322 6.92 13.35 -4.60
N MET A 323 7.96 13.94 -4.04
CA MET A 323 7.86 15.10 -3.14
C MET A 323 7.62 16.37 -3.96
N ASP A 324 6.78 17.26 -3.42
CA ASP A 324 6.67 18.64 -3.94
C ASP A 324 7.97 19.44 -3.70
N PRO A 325 8.16 20.57 -4.41
CA PRO A 325 9.40 21.33 -4.31
C PRO A 325 9.73 21.81 -2.89
N ASP A 326 8.74 22.24 -2.11
CA ASP A 326 8.96 22.77 -0.76
C ASP A 326 9.34 21.64 0.21
N THR A 327 8.71 20.48 0.08
CA THR A 327 9.06 19.27 0.86
C THR A 327 10.45 18.77 0.46
N CYS A 328 10.79 18.78 -0.84
CA CYS A 328 12.12 18.42 -1.31
C CYS A 328 13.19 19.36 -0.72
N GLU A 329 12.96 20.69 -0.72
CA GLU A 329 13.86 21.67 -0.12
C GLU A 329 13.97 21.49 1.40
N LEU A 330 12.89 21.12 2.09
CA LEU A 330 12.96 20.76 3.50
C LEU A 330 13.94 19.60 3.74
N THR A 331 13.87 18.55 2.92
CA THR A 331 14.72 17.36 3.09
C THR A 331 16.20 17.65 2.94
N ARG A 332 16.59 18.71 2.21
CA ARG A 332 17.99 19.16 2.09
C ARG A 332 18.65 19.55 3.42
N ARG A 333 17.88 19.78 4.49
CA ARG A 333 18.41 20.18 5.81
C ARG A 333 18.96 19.02 6.61
N PHE A 334 18.59 17.80 6.27
CA PHE A 334 18.94 16.61 7.04
C PHE A 334 20.29 16.04 6.60
N GLU A 335 20.97 15.37 7.53
CA GLU A 335 22.23 14.68 7.24
C GLU A 335 21.99 13.42 6.39
N ARG A 336 20.84 12.77 6.60
CA ARG A 336 20.43 11.55 5.89
C ARG A 336 19.00 11.66 5.38
N ILE A 337 18.80 11.25 4.14
CA ILE A 337 17.48 11.16 3.51
C ILE A 337 17.30 9.71 3.07
N LEU A 338 16.40 8.99 3.72
CA LEU A 338 16.00 7.65 3.31
C LEU A 338 14.70 7.76 2.53
N TYR A 339 14.74 7.42 1.22
CA TYR A 339 13.64 7.64 0.29
C TYR A 339 13.25 6.32 -0.36
N ILE A 340 11.98 5.90 -0.17
CA ILE A 340 11.33 4.80 -0.90
C ILE A 340 10.41 5.41 -1.96
N SER A 341 10.39 4.86 -3.17
CA SER A 341 9.58 5.40 -4.27
C SER A 341 9.05 4.31 -5.19
N CYS A 342 7.75 4.38 -5.48
CA CYS A 342 7.09 3.54 -6.48
C CYS A 342 7.19 4.09 -7.92
N ASN A 343 7.94 5.17 -8.12
CA ASN A 343 8.14 5.81 -9.43
C ASN A 343 9.60 6.29 -9.57
N PRO A 344 10.46 5.53 -10.26
CA PRO A 344 11.88 5.85 -10.36
C PRO A 344 12.15 7.15 -11.13
N GLU A 345 11.25 7.58 -12.03
CA GLU A 345 11.38 8.85 -12.76
C GLU A 345 11.22 10.06 -11.82
N THR A 346 10.19 10.05 -10.97
CA THR A 346 10.00 11.13 -10.00
C THR A 346 11.06 11.08 -8.90
N LEU A 347 11.55 9.90 -8.53
CA LEU A 347 12.71 9.76 -7.65
C LEU A 347 13.93 10.47 -8.26
N ALA A 348 14.27 10.19 -9.52
CA ALA A 348 15.40 10.83 -10.19
C ALA A 348 15.23 12.37 -10.28
N GLN A 349 14.01 12.87 -10.51
CA GLN A 349 13.71 14.31 -10.51
C GLN A 349 13.93 14.95 -9.14
N ASN A 350 13.53 14.29 -8.05
CA ASN A 350 13.77 14.78 -6.70
C ASN A 350 15.26 14.71 -6.35
N ILE A 351 15.97 13.63 -6.72
CA ILE A 351 17.42 13.51 -6.51
C ILE A 351 18.18 14.62 -7.24
N ALA A 352 17.75 15.00 -8.45
CA ALA A 352 18.38 16.12 -9.20
C ALA A 352 18.35 17.44 -8.40
N GLN A 353 17.35 17.65 -7.53
CA GLN A 353 17.26 18.83 -6.67
C GLN A 353 18.13 18.68 -5.39
N LEU A 354 18.53 17.46 -5.02
CA LEU A 354 19.28 17.17 -3.79
C LEU A 354 20.76 16.92 -4.03
N HIS A 355 21.15 16.58 -5.26
CA HIS A 355 22.47 16.06 -5.62
C HIS A 355 23.62 17.04 -5.36
N ASP A 356 23.38 18.33 -5.37
CA ASP A 356 24.40 19.34 -5.05
C ASP A 356 24.80 19.32 -3.56
N THR A 357 23.91 18.89 -2.67
CA THR A 357 24.13 18.82 -1.22
C THR A 357 24.29 17.41 -0.69
N HIS A 358 23.77 16.42 -1.40
CA HIS A 358 23.78 15.02 -0.96
C HIS A 358 24.34 14.11 -2.06
N ARG A 359 24.93 13.01 -1.65
CA ARG A 359 25.32 11.90 -2.54
C ARG A 359 24.49 10.67 -2.23
N ILE A 360 24.26 9.83 -3.23
CA ILE A 360 23.65 8.51 -3.02
C ILE A 360 24.67 7.58 -2.40
N GLU A 361 24.40 7.08 -1.22
CA GLU A 361 25.26 6.12 -0.51
C GLU A 361 24.82 4.68 -0.75
N ARG A 362 23.50 4.43 -0.78
CA ARG A 362 22.92 3.12 -1.12
C ARG A 362 21.76 3.32 -2.09
N CYS A 363 21.56 2.33 -2.95
CA CYS A 363 20.46 2.27 -3.90
C CYS A 363 19.92 0.84 -3.95
N ALA A 364 18.61 0.67 -3.99
CA ALA A 364 17.96 -0.63 -4.04
C ALA A 364 16.80 -0.64 -5.03
N LEU A 365 16.60 -1.80 -5.66
CA LEU A 365 15.40 -2.19 -6.41
C LEU A 365 14.65 -3.26 -5.63
N PHE A 366 13.35 -3.06 -5.43
CA PHE A 366 12.44 -4.04 -4.85
C PHE A 366 11.39 -4.43 -5.87
N ASP A 367 11.31 -5.70 -6.24
CA ASP A 367 10.35 -6.16 -7.23
C ASP A 367 8.98 -6.48 -6.61
N GLN A 368 8.27 -5.42 -6.17
CA GLN A 368 6.91 -5.51 -5.63
C GLN A 368 5.88 -6.01 -6.66
N PHE A 369 6.19 -5.85 -7.96
CA PHE A 369 5.23 -6.08 -9.04
C PHE A 369 5.85 -6.90 -10.17
N PRO A 370 6.17 -8.19 -9.95
CA PRO A 370 6.59 -9.09 -11.02
C PRO A 370 5.67 -9.05 -12.24
N TYR A 371 6.22 -9.28 -13.41
CA TYR A 371 5.51 -9.29 -14.70
C TYR A 371 4.87 -7.95 -15.09
N THR A 372 5.31 -6.85 -14.50
CA THR A 372 4.89 -5.50 -14.86
C THR A 372 6.09 -4.58 -14.99
N HIS A 373 5.92 -3.41 -15.60
CA HIS A 373 6.96 -2.37 -15.68
C HIS A 373 7.13 -1.57 -14.37
N HIS A 374 6.26 -1.78 -13.39
CA HIS A 374 6.34 -1.12 -12.09
C HIS A 374 7.48 -1.67 -11.25
N MET A 375 8.12 -0.78 -10.50
CA MET A 375 9.16 -1.13 -9.54
C MET A 375 9.08 -0.23 -8.32
N GLU A 376 9.56 -0.73 -7.19
CA GLU A 376 9.84 0.07 -6.01
C GLU A 376 11.35 0.30 -5.93
N SER A 377 11.75 1.47 -5.52
CA SER A 377 13.15 1.84 -5.40
C SER A 377 13.43 2.44 -4.03
N GLY A 378 14.61 2.16 -3.49
CA GLY A 378 15.09 2.78 -2.26
C GLY A 378 16.41 3.49 -2.50
N VAL A 379 16.58 4.68 -1.92
CA VAL A 379 17.88 5.34 -1.88
C VAL A 379 18.16 5.90 -0.48
N LEU A 380 19.40 5.78 -0.06
CA LEU A 380 19.94 6.51 1.06
C LEU A 380 20.85 7.61 0.51
N LEU A 381 20.43 8.86 0.74
CA LEU A 381 21.27 10.02 0.44
C LEU A 381 21.90 10.50 1.75
N VAL A 382 23.18 10.85 1.68
CA VAL A 382 23.93 11.42 2.81
C VAL A 382 24.53 12.76 2.39
N ARG A 383 24.61 13.67 3.33
CA ARG A 383 25.18 14.99 3.10
C ARG A 383 26.63 14.89 2.62
N ARG A 384 27.03 15.74 1.68
CA ARG A 384 28.39 15.83 1.14
C ARG A 384 29.35 16.46 2.12
#